data_3430799732a68cf997e18abd02302628
#
_entry.id   3430799732a68cf997e18abd02302628
#
_cell.length_a   1.000
_cell.length_b   1.000
_cell.length_c   1.000
_cell.angle_alpha   90.00
_cell.angle_beta   90.00
_cell.angle_gamma   90.00
#
_symmetry.space_group_name_H-M   'P 1'
#
loop_
_entity.id
_entity.type
_entity.pdbx_description
1 polymer ?
#
loop_
_entity_poly.entity_id
_entity_poly.type
_entity_poly.pdbx_seq_one_letter_code
_entity_poly.pdbx_strand_id
1 'polypeptide(L)'
;MKIGFFGTPEIASFCLDRLGGAFEIAFVVTGEDKPAGRNQKLRFNPVKELSLQKGYRLIQPARLRDEGFLQEIKTCQAEIFVVVAYGKLIPPEVFNAPPFRTINLHPSLLPLFRGAAPIPWALIQGEPEIGRAHV
;
A
#
# COMPACT_ATOMS: atom_id res chain seq x y z
N MET A 1 -1.13 18.65 1.49
CA MET A 1 -1.94 17.46 1.18
C MET A 1 -1.52 16.33 2.08
N LYS A 2 -2.48 15.72 2.76
CA LYS A 2 -2.28 14.59 3.68
C LYS A 2 -2.58 13.27 2.99
N ILE A 3 -1.66 12.33 3.07
CA ILE A 3 -1.75 11.04 2.39
C ILE A 3 -1.98 9.91 3.39
N GLY A 4 -2.97 9.05 3.12
CA GLY A 4 -3.07 7.71 3.69
C GLY A 4 -2.37 6.73 2.76
N PHE A 5 -1.42 5.97 3.24
CA PHE A 5 -0.62 5.06 2.41
C PHE A 5 -0.94 3.59 2.70
N PHE A 6 -1.04 2.78 1.65
CA PHE A 6 -1.26 1.33 1.74
C PHE A 6 -0.18 0.60 0.95
N GLY A 7 0.59 -0.26 1.61
CA GLY A 7 1.64 -1.01 0.94
C GLY A 7 2.34 -2.00 1.85
N THR A 8 3.10 -2.95 1.28
CA THR A 8 3.77 -3.98 2.07
C THR A 8 5.22 -4.24 1.64
N PRO A 9 5.54 -4.51 0.35
CA PRO A 9 6.88 -4.91 -0.07
C PRO A 9 7.84 -3.74 -0.21
N GLU A 10 9.09 -4.03 -0.59
CA GLU A 10 10.16 -3.06 -0.73
C GLU A 10 9.85 -1.90 -1.68
N ILE A 11 9.19 -2.20 -2.82
CA ILE A 11 8.77 -1.15 -3.75
C ILE A 11 7.79 -0.15 -3.10
N ALA A 12 6.91 -0.64 -2.23
CA ALA A 12 5.99 0.23 -1.49
C ALA A 12 6.75 1.09 -0.45
N SER A 13 7.75 0.51 0.22
CA SER A 13 8.61 1.25 1.15
C SER A 13 9.38 2.38 0.43
N PHE A 14 9.92 2.08 -0.74
CA PHE A 14 10.58 3.10 -1.58
C PHE A 14 9.64 4.24 -1.97
N CYS A 15 8.43 3.91 -2.42
CA CYS A 15 7.43 4.92 -2.76
C CYS A 15 7.00 5.75 -1.54
N LEU A 16 6.79 5.10 -0.39
CA LEU A 16 6.45 5.78 0.86
C LEU A 16 7.52 6.79 1.29
N ASP A 17 8.79 6.42 1.20
CA ASP A 17 9.89 7.31 1.55
C ASP A 17 9.91 8.57 0.66
N ARG A 18 9.71 8.39 -0.65
CA ARG A 18 9.63 9.51 -1.60
C ARG A 18 8.41 10.40 -1.37
N LEU A 19 7.25 9.81 -1.09
CA LEU A 19 6.04 10.57 -0.77
C LEU A 19 6.17 11.34 0.53
N GLY A 20 6.77 10.74 1.56
CA GLY A 20 7.00 11.39 2.84
C GLY A 20 8.00 12.55 2.80
N GLY A 21 8.85 12.61 1.77
CA GLY A 21 9.71 13.77 1.52
C GLY A 21 9.00 14.98 0.89
N ALA A 22 7.81 14.76 0.30
CA ALA A 22 7.06 15.79 -0.43
C ALA A 22 5.69 16.12 0.21
N PHE A 23 5.12 15.20 0.97
CA PHE A 23 3.77 15.30 1.51
C PHE A 23 3.71 14.85 2.97
N GLU A 24 2.69 15.28 3.69
CA GLU A 24 2.39 14.79 5.04
C GLU A 24 1.77 13.39 4.97
N ILE A 25 2.37 12.41 5.65
CA ILE A 25 1.83 11.06 5.78
C ILE A 25 0.94 11.01 7.02
N ALA A 26 -0.37 10.94 6.81
CA ALA A 26 -1.35 10.90 7.89
C ALA A 26 -1.35 9.56 8.63
N PHE A 27 -1.22 8.46 7.86
CA PHE A 27 -1.08 7.10 8.38
C PHE A 27 -0.55 6.16 7.30
N VAL A 28 -0.06 5.01 7.73
CA VAL A 28 0.43 3.93 6.88
C VAL A 28 -0.29 2.65 7.24
N VAL A 29 -0.87 1.97 6.26
CA VAL A 29 -1.46 0.64 6.40
C VAL A 29 -0.57 -0.37 5.72
N THR A 30 -0.18 -1.40 6.44
CA THR A 30 0.63 -2.50 5.90
C THR A 30 0.10 -3.86 6.31
N GLY A 31 0.60 -4.91 5.69
CA GLY A 31 0.25 -6.29 6.03
C GLY A 31 0.70 -6.66 7.45
N GLU A 32 0.04 -7.65 8.03
CA GLU A 32 0.41 -8.19 9.34
C GLU A 32 1.81 -8.81 9.32
N ASP A 33 2.45 -8.82 10.47
CA ASP A 33 3.73 -9.48 10.64
C ASP A 33 3.59 -10.98 10.42
N LYS A 34 4.49 -11.55 9.66
CA LYS A 34 4.51 -12.98 9.38
C LYS A 34 5.76 -13.62 9.96
N PRO A 35 5.64 -14.83 10.53
CA PRO A 35 6.80 -15.60 10.89
C PRO A 35 7.66 -15.86 9.66
N ALA A 36 8.98 -15.66 9.75
CA ALA A 36 9.91 -15.89 8.66
C ALA A 36 11.10 -16.74 9.11
N GLY A 37 11.58 -17.58 8.19
CA GLY A 37 12.72 -18.45 8.42
C GLY A 37 12.46 -19.68 9.26
N ARG A 38 13.47 -20.54 9.40
CA ARG A 38 13.41 -21.83 10.17
C ARG A 38 13.08 -21.63 11.64
N ASN A 39 13.40 -20.47 12.22
CA ASN A 39 13.17 -20.18 13.65
C ASN A 39 11.88 -19.40 13.92
N GLN A 40 10.99 -19.23 12.92
CA GLN A 40 9.71 -18.52 13.02
C GLN A 40 9.77 -17.16 13.75
N LYS A 41 10.91 -16.45 13.66
CA LYS A 41 11.01 -15.10 14.19
C LYS A 41 10.13 -14.17 13.38
N LEU A 42 9.35 -13.33 14.06
CA LEU A 42 8.57 -12.27 13.42
C LEU A 42 9.53 -11.35 12.70
N ARG A 43 9.36 -11.24 11.39
CA ARG A 43 10.09 -10.28 10.56
C ARG A 43 9.14 -9.18 10.12
N PHE A 44 9.53 -7.95 10.38
CA PHE A 44 8.79 -6.79 9.90
C PHE A 44 8.93 -6.69 8.39
N ASN A 45 7.86 -6.25 7.73
CA ASN A 45 7.94 -5.95 6.32
C ASN A 45 8.60 -4.56 6.10
N PRO A 46 9.14 -4.28 4.90
CA PRO A 46 9.88 -3.04 4.63
C PRO A 46 9.11 -1.75 4.91
N VAL A 47 7.80 -1.74 4.67
CA VAL A 47 6.93 -0.57 4.95
C VAL A 47 6.81 -0.34 6.45
N LYS A 48 6.67 -1.40 7.24
CA LYS A 48 6.66 -1.29 8.70
C LYS A 48 7.97 -0.78 9.25
N GLU A 49 9.10 -1.33 8.80
CA GLU A 49 10.43 -0.89 9.23
C GLU A 49 10.63 0.61 8.96
N LEU A 50 10.32 1.07 7.75
CA LEU A 50 10.40 2.49 7.41
C LEU A 50 9.44 3.34 8.24
N SER A 51 8.21 2.88 8.44
CA SER A 51 7.21 3.63 9.22
C SER A 51 7.64 3.85 10.66
N LEU A 52 8.22 2.83 11.29
CA LEU A 52 8.78 2.94 12.63
C LEU A 52 9.98 3.91 12.67
N GLN A 53 10.86 3.83 11.69
CA GLN A 53 12.03 4.72 11.59
C GLN A 53 11.63 6.19 11.41
N LYS A 54 10.60 6.46 10.61
CA LYS A 54 10.10 7.82 10.32
C LYS A 54 9.08 8.34 11.34
N GLY A 55 8.62 7.50 12.28
CA GLY A 55 7.60 7.87 13.25
C GLY A 55 6.19 8.03 12.65
N TYR A 56 5.90 7.36 11.53
CA TYR A 56 4.56 7.38 10.93
C TYR A 56 3.57 6.57 11.77
N ARG A 57 2.32 7.03 11.82
CA ARG A 57 1.22 6.27 12.41
C ARG A 57 1.00 5.00 11.59
N LEU A 58 1.30 3.85 12.17
CA LEU A 58 1.23 2.54 11.52
C LEU A 58 -0.03 1.79 11.96
N ILE A 59 -0.75 1.23 10.99
CA ILE A 59 -1.95 0.42 11.21
C ILE A 59 -1.78 -0.91 10.48
N GLN A 60 -1.98 -2.03 11.18
CA GLN A 60 -1.93 -3.39 10.62
C GLN A 60 -3.26 -4.10 10.85
N PRO A 61 -4.31 -3.77 10.09
CA PRO A 61 -5.64 -4.32 10.33
C PRO A 61 -5.72 -5.79 9.91
N ALA A 62 -6.29 -6.63 10.75
CA ALA A 62 -6.62 -8.01 10.40
C ALA A 62 -7.67 -8.05 9.28
N ARG A 63 -8.66 -7.15 9.36
CA ARG A 63 -9.75 -7.00 8.37
C ARG A 63 -9.97 -5.54 8.01
N LEU A 64 -10.01 -5.24 6.71
CA LEU A 64 -10.25 -3.88 6.22
C LEU A 64 -11.71 -3.40 6.37
N ARG A 65 -12.64 -4.31 6.66
CA ARG A 65 -14.06 -3.99 6.93
C ARG A 65 -14.39 -3.84 8.40
N ASP A 66 -13.39 -3.91 9.24
CA ASP A 66 -13.57 -3.68 10.68
C ASP A 66 -13.97 -2.23 10.94
N GLU A 67 -15.03 -2.03 11.76
CA GLU A 67 -15.55 -0.68 12.05
C GLU A 67 -14.51 0.17 12.79
N GLY A 68 -13.73 -0.44 13.69
CA GLY A 68 -12.67 0.26 14.41
C GLY A 68 -11.61 0.80 13.44
N PHE A 69 -11.19 -0.01 12.47
CA PHE A 69 -10.27 0.42 11.42
C PHE A 69 -10.87 1.55 10.56
N LEU A 70 -12.12 1.43 10.13
CA LEU A 70 -12.80 2.45 9.32
C LEU A 70 -12.91 3.79 10.08
N GLN A 71 -13.20 3.75 11.37
CA GLN A 71 -13.22 4.96 12.19
C GLN A 71 -11.80 5.53 12.36
N GLU A 72 -10.83 4.68 12.61
CA GLU A 72 -9.43 5.10 12.78
C GLU A 72 -8.90 5.86 11.57
N ILE A 73 -9.07 5.33 10.35
CA ILE A 73 -8.59 6.01 9.13
C ILE A 73 -9.32 7.34 8.86
N LYS A 74 -10.60 7.44 9.23
CA LYS A 74 -11.35 8.71 9.11
C LYS A 74 -10.81 9.79 10.04
N THR A 75 -10.44 9.43 11.28
CA THR A 75 -9.88 10.39 12.24
C THR A 75 -8.52 10.94 11.81
N CYS A 76 -7.79 10.24 10.95
CA CYS A 76 -6.49 10.68 10.43
C CYS A 76 -6.59 11.82 9.41
N GLN A 77 -7.78 12.11 8.88
CA GLN A 77 -8.05 13.22 7.96
C GLN A 77 -7.16 13.22 6.71
N ALA A 78 -6.83 12.05 6.17
CA ALA A 78 -6.13 11.95 4.90
C ALA A 78 -7.03 12.42 3.75
N GLU A 79 -6.47 13.18 2.84
CA GLU A 79 -7.20 13.77 1.69
C GLU A 79 -7.23 12.82 0.50
N ILE A 80 -6.21 11.98 0.35
CA ILE A 80 -6.08 10.98 -0.71
C ILE A 80 -5.44 9.72 -0.14
N PHE A 81 -5.82 8.55 -0.68
CA PHE A 81 -5.11 7.32 -0.40
C PHE A 81 -4.23 6.92 -1.58
N VAL A 82 -3.03 6.45 -1.27
CA VAL A 82 -2.07 5.92 -2.24
C VAL A 82 -1.82 4.45 -1.93
N VAL A 83 -2.07 3.59 -2.91
CA VAL A 83 -1.88 2.14 -2.79
C VAL A 83 -0.70 1.71 -3.65
N VAL A 84 0.24 0.98 -3.06
CA VAL A 84 1.37 0.38 -3.77
C VAL A 84 1.57 -1.05 -3.28
N ALA A 85 1.21 -2.02 -4.10
CA ALA A 85 1.42 -3.44 -3.82
C ALA A 85 1.01 -3.86 -2.39
N TYR A 86 -0.19 -3.49 -1.96
CA TYR A 86 -0.69 -3.81 -0.62
C TYR A 86 -1.00 -5.31 -0.42
N GLY A 87 -1.41 -5.99 -1.49
CA GLY A 87 -1.63 -7.44 -1.49
C GLY A 87 -2.96 -7.93 -0.92
N LYS A 88 -3.84 -7.02 -0.48
CA LYS A 88 -5.22 -7.33 -0.06
C LYS A 88 -6.21 -6.52 -0.89
N LEU A 89 -7.38 -7.08 -1.15
CA LEU A 89 -8.47 -6.35 -1.80
C LEU A 89 -8.98 -5.25 -0.86
N ILE A 90 -8.95 -4.00 -1.33
CA ILE A 90 -9.44 -2.86 -0.57
C ILE A 90 -10.93 -2.68 -0.86
N PRO A 91 -11.80 -2.75 0.16
CA PRO A 91 -13.24 -2.63 -0.05
C PRO A 91 -13.67 -1.19 -0.36
N PRO A 92 -14.84 -1.01 -1.03
CA PRO A 92 -15.35 0.31 -1.41
C PRO A 92 -15.44 1.31 -0.27
N GLU A 93 -15.78 0.87 0.92
CA GLU A 93 -15.89 1.69 2.13
C GLU A 93 -14.56 2.36 2.51
N VAL A 94 -13.44 1.70 2.18
CA VAL A 94 -12.10 2.20 2.42
C VAL A 94 -11.64 3.08 1.27
N PHE A 95 -11.64 2.58 0.03
CA PHE A 95 -11.04 3.35 -1.07
C PHE A 95 -11.85 4.59 -1.47
N ASN A 96 -13.13 4.68 -1.09
CA ASN A 96 -13.96 5.88 -1.27
C ASN A 96 -13.94 6.83 -0.06
N ALA A 97 -13.26 6.48 1.03
CA ALA A 97 -13.28 7.28 2.25
C ALA A 97 -12.63 8.67 2.11
N PRO A 98 -11.48 8.84 1.42
CA PRO A 98 -10.87 10.16 1.33
C PRO A 98 -11.55 11.04 0.26
N PRO A 99 -11.55 12.40 0.44
CA PRO A 99 -12.18 13.35 -0.49
C PRO A 99 -11.69 13.21 -1.94
N PHE A 100 -10.39 13.02 -2.13
CA PHE A 100 -9.80 12.86 -3.46
C PHE A 100 -9.64 11.40 -3.90
N ARG A 101 -10.42 10.49 -3.28
CA ARG A 101 -10.44 9.07 -3.63
C ARG A 101 -9.10 8.38 -3.36
N THR A 102 -8.91 7.25 -4.03
CA THR A 102 -7.72 6.40 -3.89
C THR A 102 -7.08 6.22 -5.26
N ILE A 103 -5.77 6.37 -5.31
CA ILE A 103 -4.96 6.01 -6.48
C ILE A 103 -4.15 4.76 -6.18
N ASN A 104 -3.97 3.92 -7.19
CA ASN A 104 -3.14 2.73 -7.10
C ASN A 104 -2.00 2.79 -8.12
N LEU A 105 -0.77 2.64 -7.67
CA LEU A 105 0.38 2.47 -8.55
C LEU A 105 0.41 1.04 -9.04
N HIS A 106 0.06 0.83 -10.32
CA HIS A 106 -0.02 -0.48 -10.93
C HIS A 106 1.16 -0.72 -11.89
N PRO A 107 1.96 -1.79 -11.69
CA PRO A 107 3.15 -2.04 -12.50
C PRO A 107 2.80 -2.77 -13.81
N SER A 108 1.99 -2.13 -14.66
CA SER A 108 1.71 -2.56 -16.03
C SER A 108 1.25 -1.37 -16.88
N LEU A 109 1.26 -1.55 -18.19
CA LEU A 109 0.59 -0.63 -19.12
C LEU A 109 -0.90 -1.00 -19.18
N LEU A 110 -1.72 -0.42 -18.31
CA LEU A 110 -3.17 -0.67 -18.33
C LEU A 110 -3.76 -0.32 -19.72
N PRO A 111 -4.75 -1.10 -20.19
CA PRO A 111 -5.54 -2.12 -19.47
C PRO A 111 -4.92 -3.52 -19.46
N LEU A 112 -3.69 -3.69 -19.91
CA LEU A 112 -3.01 -4.98 -19.90
C LEU A 112 -2.61 -5.41 -18.49
N PHE A 113 -2.62 -6.73 -18.24
CA PHE A 113 -2.17 -7.34 -16.98
C PHE A 113 -2.84 -6.78 -15.73
N ARG A 114 -4.15 -6.51 -15.79
CA ARG A 114 -4.94 -6.20 -14.60
C ARG A 114 -4.88 -7.36 -13.60
N GLY A 115 -4.88 -7.05 -12.30
CA GLY A 115 -4.90 -8.05 -11.23
C GLY A 115 -3.61 -8.13 -10.43
N ALA A 116 -3.40 -9.25 -9.73
CA ALA A 116 -2.43 -9.36 -8.65
C ALA A 116 -0.96 -9.62 -9.07
N ALA A 117 -0.71 -9.99 -10.31
CA ALA A 117 0.62 -10.42 -10.76
C ALA A 117 1.01 -9.84 -12.13
N PRO A 118 0.96 -8.51 -12.33
CA PRO A 118 1.21 -7.91 -13.64
C PRO A 118 2.64 -8.14 -14.14
N ILE A 119 3.64 -8.01 -13.29
CA ILE A 119 5.05 -8.16 -13.67
C ILE A 119 5.37 -9.59 -14.18
N PRO A 120 5.04 -10.68 -13.45
CA PRO A 120 5.24 -12.03 -13.95
C PRO A 120 4.56 -12.29 -15.29
N TRP A 121 3.34 -11.83 -15.48
CA TRP A 121 2.61 -12.02 -16.74
C TRP A 121 3.22 -11.26 -17.91
N ALA A 122 3.67 -10.02 -17.70
CA ALA A 122 4.36 -9.25 -18.73
C ALA A 122 5.66 -9.97 -19.15
N LEU A 123 6.43 -10.50 -18.22
CA LEU A 123 7.64 -11.28 -18.50
C LEU A 123 7.35 -12.58 -19.26
N ILE A 124 6.34 -13.34 -18.83
CA ILE A 124 5.93 -14.60 -19.48
C ILE A 124 5.50 -14.35 -20.93
N GLN A 125 4.83 -13.24 -21.20
CA GLN A 125 4.38 -12.88 -22.55
C GLN A 125 5.46 -12.20 -23.40
N GLY A 126 6.64 -11.95 -22.83
CA GLY A 126 7.76 -11.36 -23.55
C GLY A 126 7.55 -9.88 -23.88
N GLU A 127 6.76 -9.16 -23.06
CA GLU A 127 6.56 -7.73 -23.27
C GLU A 127 7.88 -6.97 -23.12
N PRO A 128 8.19 -6.04 -24.03
CA PRO A 128 9.44 -5.28 -23.98
C PRO A 128 9.47 -4.27 -22.82
N GLU A 129 8.31 -3.89 -22.30
CA GLU A 129 8.15 -2.92 -21.21
C GLU A 129 7.14 -3.42 -20.18
N ILE A 130 7.48 -3.34 -18.90
CA ILE A 130 6.52 -3.58 -17.82
C ILE A 130 5.58 -2.38 -17.67
N GLY A 131 6.11 -1.18 -17.79
CA GLY A 131 5.34 0.04 -17.69
C GLY A 131 4.86 0.37 -16.28
N ARG A 132 4.07 1.42 -16.17
CA ARG A 132 3.38 1.88 -14.96
C ARG A 132 2.05 2.51 -15.32
N ALA A 133 1.05 2.33 -14.47
CA ALA A 133 -0.25 2.98 -14.66
C ALA A 133 -0.81 3.50 -13.34
N HIS A 134 -1.62 4.54 -13.43
CA HIS A 134 -2.41 5.08 -12.33
C HIS A 134 -3.87 4.71 -12.58
N VAL A 135 -4.56 4.24 -11.56
CA VAL A 135 -5.97 3.85 -11.60
C VAL A 135 -6.76 4.70 -10.64
#